data_09a6da7a646af0ef99454809af5987eb
#
_entry.id   09a6da7a646af0ef99454809af5987eb
#
_cell.length_a   1.000
_cell.length_b   1.000
_cell.length_c   1.000
_cell.angle_alpha   90.00
_cell.angle_beta   90.00
_cell.angle_gamma   90.00
#
_symmetry.space_group_name_H-M   'P 1'
#
loop_
_entity.id
_entity.type
_entity.pdbx_description
1 polymer ?
#
loop_
_entity_poly.entity_id
_entity_poly.type
_entity_poly.pdbx_seq_one_letter_code
_entity_poly.pdbx_strand_id
1 'polypeptide(L)'
;MGRMTERATFRVKTGLAEMLKGGVIMDVVTPEQARIAEEAGACAVMALERVPADIRRDGGVARMSDPAMIKSIQEAVSIPVMAKARIGHFAEAQVLQALEVDYIDESEVLTPADEANHIDKFAFEVPFVCGATNLGEALRRIGEGAAMIRSKGEAGTGNVVEAVRHLREITSGIRRLTQ
;
A
#
# COMPACT_ATOMS: atom_id res chain seq x y z
N MET A 1 14.67 23.61 -5.88
CA MET A 1 14.77 22.69 -4.74
C MET A 1 13.85 23.22 -3.63
N GLY A 2 12.57 22.79 -3.65
CA GLY A 2 11.57 23.20 -2.67
C GLY A 2 11.92 22.67 -1.29
N ARG A 3 11.79 23.48 -0.23
CA ARG A 3 11.86 23.01 1.15
C ARG A 3 10.78 21.95 1.33
N MET A 4 11.17 20.72 1.62
CA MET A 4 10.23 19.70 2.12
C MET A 4 9.57 20.28 3.38
N THR A 5 8.25 20.32 3.39
CA THR A 5 7.49 20.70 4.58
C THR A 5 7.77 19.65 5.68
N GLU A 6 7.67 20.02 6.96
CA GLU A 6 7.85 19.04 8.07
C GLU A 6 6.95 17.82 7.92
N ARG A 7 5.79 17.97 7.27
CA ARG A 7 4.83 16.89 6.97
C ARG A 7 5.33 15.83 6.00
N ALA A 8 6.30 16.18 5.13
CA ALA A 8 6.79 15.31 4.06
C ALA A 8 8.09 14.56 4.42
N THR A 9 8.61 14.72 5.62
CA THR A 9 9.87 14.05 6.03
C THR A 9 9.69 12.54 6.12
N PHE A 10 10.73 11.78 5.78
CA PHE A 10 10.73 10.31 5.90
C PHE A 10 10.39 9.86 7.34
N ARG A 11 10.87 10.61 8.34
CA ARG A 11 10.56 10.36 9.76
C ARG A 11 9.07 10.46 10.07
N VAL A 12 8.37 11.45 9.52
CA VAL A 12 6.92 11.59 9.70
C VAL A 12 6.18 10.45 8.99
N LYS A 13 6.57 10.13 7.76
CA LYS A 13 5.97 9.04 6.98
C LYS A 13 6.10 7.69 7.69
N THR A 14 7.27 7.37 8.22
CA THR A 14 7.49 6.13 8.98
C THR A 14 6.74 6.13 10.32
N GLY A 15 6.62 7.29 10.97
CA GLY A 15 5.80 7.44 12.18
C GLY A 15 4.32 7.18 11.93
N LEU A 16 3.79 7.63 10.81
CA LEU A 16 2.42 7.31 10.39
C LEU A 16 2.25 5.80 10.13
N ALA A 17 3.21 5.16 9.49
CA ALA A 17 3.20 3.71 9.28
C ALA A 17 3.22 2.91 10.59
N GLU A 18 3.97 3.37 11.61
CA GLU A 18 4.01 2.74 12.94
C GLU A 18 2.62 2.73 13.63
N MET A 19 1.76 3.71 13.33
CA MET A 19 0.38 3.75 13.88
C MET A 19 -0.49 2.57 13.42
N LEU A 20 -0.14 1.94 12.31
CA LEU A 20 -0.87 0.77 11.77
C LEU A 20 -0.38 -0.56 12.33
N LYS A 21 0.71 -0.55 13.09
CA LYS A 21 1.37 -1.76 13.58
C LYS A 21 0.46 -2.56 14.52
N GLY A 22 0.35 -3.86 14.22
CA GLY A 22 -0.49 -4.77 14.99
C GLY A 22 -1.98 -4.68 14.70
N GLY A 23 -2.40 -3.76 13.84
CA GLY A 23 -3.79 -3.62 13.40
C GLY A 23 -4.09 -4.41 12.13
N VAL A 24 -5.37 -4.39 11.75
CA VAL A 24 -5.86 -4.97 10.50
C VAL A 24 -6.17 -3.86 9.51
N ILE A 25 -5.66 -3.99 8.28
CA ILE A 25 -6.05 -3.17 7.14
C ILE A 25 -7.01 -4.00 6.30
N MET A 26 -8.25 -3.52 6.11
CA MET A 26 -9.29 -4.28 5.42
C MET A 26 -9.49 -3.75 4.01
N ASP A 27 -9.44 -4.64 3.01
CA ASP A 27 -9.83 -4.33 1.64
C ASP A 27 -11.35 -4.14 1.56
N VAL A 28 -11.80 -3.01 1.01
CA VAL A 28 -13.22 -2.65 0.89
C VAL A 28 -13.53 -2.09 -0.49
N VAL A 29 -14.73 -2.36 -0.99
CA VAL A 29 -15.17 -1.91 -2.32
C VAL A 29 -16.37 -0.97 -2.28
N THR A 30 -16.95 -0.75 -1.09
CA THR A 30 -18.07 0.18 -0.87
C THR A 30 -17.91 0.94 0.45
N PRO A 31 -18.56 2.13 0.56
CA PRO A 31 -18.60 2.87 1.83
C PRO A 31 -19.21 2.06 3.00
N GLU A 32 -20.18 1.20 2.70
CA GLU A 32 -20.81 0.36 3.72
C GLU A 32 -19.83 -0.69 4.27
N GLN A 33 -19.08 -1.36 3.38
CA GLN A 33 -18.03 -2.29 3.82
C GLN A 33 -16.96 -1.58 4.66
N ALA A 34 -16.63 -0.33 4.31
CA ALA A 34 -15.68 0.46 5.08
C ALA A 34 -16.17 0.74 6.51
N ARG A 35 -17.47 1.09 6.69
CA ARG A 35 -18.07 1.25 8.02
C ARG A 35 -18.05 -0.05 8.82
N ILE A 36 -18.42 -1.16 8.19
CA ILE A 36 -18.37 -2.48 8.84
C ILE A 36 -16.95 -2.82 9.29
N ALA A 37 -15.95 -2.52 8.47
CA ALA A 37 -14.53 -2.76 8.81
C ALA A 37 -14.09 -1.88 10.01
N GLU A 38 -14.46 -0.59 10.01
CA GLU A 38 -14.19 0.32 11.12
C GLU A 38 -14.86 -0.14 12.42
N GLU A 39 -16.15 -0.48 12.38
CA GLU A 39 -16.90 -1.01 13.53
C GLU A 39 -16.31 -2.31 14.07
N ALA A 40 -15.75 -3.14 13.19
CA ALA A 40 -15.07 -4.38 13.57
C ALA A 40 -13.65 -4.14 14.15
N GLY A 41 -13.15 -2.90 14.16
CA GLY A 41 -11.88 -2.53 14.74
C GLY A 41 -10.69 -2.54 13.77
N ALA A 42 -10.92 -2.45 12.47
CA ALA A 42 -9.83 -2.23 11.50
C ALA A 42 -9.12 -0.91 11.81
N CYS A 43 -7.79 -0.88 11.66
CA CYS A 43 -7.00 0.33 11.87
C CYS A 43 -6.90 1.21 10.62
N ALA A 44 -7.22 0.66 9.46
CA ALA A 44 -7.29 1.34 8.16
C ALA A 44 -8.12 0.51 7.19
N VAL A 45 -8.58 1.12 6.11
CA VAL A 45 -9.19 0.43 4.97
C VAL A 45 -8.40 0.71 3.69
N MET A 46 -8.41 -0.27 2.79
CA MET A 46 -7.87 -0.15 1.43
C MET A 46 -9.04 -0.04 0.46
N ALA A 47 -9.19 1.14 -0.15
CA ALA A 47 -10.25 1.40 -1.13
C ALA A 47 -9.91 0.77 -2.48
N LEU A 48 -10.72 -0.19 -2.93
CA LEU A 48 -10.54 -0.95 -4.16
C LEU A 48 -11.83 -1.00 -4.97
N GLU A 49 -11.77 -0.94 -6.29
CA GLU A 49 -12.90 -1.29 -7.16
C GLU A 49 -13.10 -2.81 -7.23
N ARG A 50 -11.99 -3.55 -7.23
CA ARG A 50 -11.98 -5.01 -7.23
C ARG A 50 -10.95 -5.51 -6.23
N VAL A 51 -11.36 -6.44 -5.39
CA VAL A 51 -10.41 -7.13 -4.51
C VAL A 51 -9.45 -8.02 -5.34
N PRO A 52 -8.27 -8.35 -4.82
CA PRO A 52 -7.27 -9.14 -5.56
C PRO A 52 -7.81 -10.44 -6.15
N ALA A 53 -8.74 -11.11 -5.48
CA ALA A 53 -9.39 -12.33 -5.99
C ALA A 53 -10.20 -12.08 -7.27
N ASP A 54 -10.91 -10.96 -7.33
CA ASP A 54 -11.68 -10.58 -8.52
C ASP A 54 -10.76 -10.17 -9.67
N ILE A 55 -9.70 -9.42 -9.39
CA ILE A 55 -8.69 -9.06 -10.41
C ILE A 55 -8.08 -10.32 -11.02
N ARG A 56 -7.74 -11.30 -10.19
CA ARG A 56 -7.15 -12.57 -10.62
C ARG A 56 -8.15 -13.39 -11.47
N ARG A 57 -9.42 -13.43 -11.06
CA ARG A 57 -10.47 -14.15 -11.78
C ARG A 57 -10.80 -13.52 -13.14
N ASP A 58 -10.96 -12.20 -13.16
CA ASP A 58 -11.48 -11.48 -14.33
C ASP A 58 -10.38 -11.18 -15.35
N GLY A 59 -9.13 -11.11 -14.93
CA GLY A 59 -8.00 -10.75 -15.79
C GLY A 59 -8.06 -9.30 -16.29
N GLY A 60 -7.34 -9.04 -17.38
CA GLY A 60 -7.29 -7.72 -18.00
C GLY A 60 -6.41 -6.72 -17.24
N VAL A 61 -6.52 -5.44 -17.62
CA VAL A 61 -5.74 -4.34 -17.01
C VAL A 61 -6.43 -3.88 -15.74
N ALA A 62 -5.71 -3.97 -14.60
CA ALA A 62 -6.13 -3.42 -13.33
C ALA A 62 -5.38 -2.10 -13.06
N ARG A 63 -6.12 -1.04 -12.75
CA ARG A 63 -5.61 0.33 -12.52
C ARG A 63 -5.99 0.83 -11.13
N MET A 64 -5.56 2.04 -10.79
CA MET A 64 -6.07 2.71 -9.59
C MET A 64 -7.60 2.82 -9.64
N SER A 65 -8.22 2.81 -8.48
CA SER A 65 -9.67 2.91 -8.33
C SER A 65 -10.19 4.29 -8.70
N ASP A 66 -11.47 4.36 -9.06
CA ASP A 66 -12.14 5.62 -9.41
C ASP A 66 -12.06 6.64 -8.25
N PRO A 67 -11.65 7.89 -8.52
CA PRO A 67 -11.56 8.95 -7.52
C PRO A 67 -12.86 9.20 -6.74
N ALA A 68 -14.01 9.12 -7.38
CA ALA A 68 -15.29 9.33 -6.72
C ALA A 68 -15.60 8.22 -5.71
N MET A 69 -15.26 6.98 -6.05
CA MET A 69 -15.39 5.84 -5.13
C MET A 69 -14.46 5.98 -3.94
N ILE A 70 -13.19 6.35 -4.13
CA ILE A 70 -12.24 6.61 -3.05
C ILE A 70 -12.79 7.68 -2.11
N LYS A 71 -13.27 8.81 -2.65
CA LYS A 71 -13.88 9.89 -1.86
C LYS A 71 -15.08 9.43 -1.05
N SER A 72 -15.95 8.63 -1.65
CA SER A 72 -17.13 8.12 -0.92
C SER A 72 -16.75 7.23 0.26
N ILE A 73 -15.65 6.49 0.16
CA ILE A 73 -15.10 5.70 1.27
C ILE A 73 -14.47 6.61 2.34
N GLN A 74 -13.70 7.63 1.93
CA GLN A 74 -13.13 8.61 2.86
C GLN A 74 -14.21 9.34 3.68
N GLU A 75 -15.33 9.68 3.05
CA GLU A 75 -16.47 10.32 3.74
C GLU A 75 -17.23 9.40 4.68
N ALA A 76 -17.07 8.09 4.53
CA ALA A 76 -17.83 7.09 5.28
C ALA A 76 -17.19 6.67 6.61
N VAL A 77 -15.86 6.84 6.77
CA VAL A 77 -15.09 6.36 7.92
C VAL A 77 -14.18 7.44 8.50
N SER A 78 -13.78 7.26 9.76
CA SER A 78 -12.82 8.13 10.45
C SER A 78 -11.40 7.54 10.50
N ILE A 79 -11.26 6.25 10.20
CA ILE A 79 -9.95 5.58 10.12
C ILE A 79 -9.26 5.88 8.79
N PRO A 80 -7.92 5.76 8.71
CA PRO A 80 -7.15 6.01 7.50
C PRO A 80 -7.66 5.22 6.28
N VAL A 81 -7.68 5.90 5.13
CA VAL A 81 -8.04 5.31 3.83
C VAL A 81 -6.80 5.22 2.96
N MET A 82 -6.50 4.03 2.52
CA MET A 82 -5.41 3.70 1.60
C MET A 82 -5.96 3.46 0.20
N ALA A 83 -5.14 3.72 -0.81
CA ALA A 83 -5.47 3.38 -2.20
C ALA A 83 -4.24 2.85 -2.93
N LYS A 84 -4.46 2.11 -4.03
CA LYS A 84 -3.39 1.48 -4.80
C LYS A 84 -3.06 2.26 -6.06
N ALA A 85 -1.75 2.43 -6.32
CA ALA A 85 -1.20 2.86 -7.59
C ALA A 85 -0.49 1.70 -8.29
N ARG A 86 -0.47 1.71 -9.60
CA ARG A 86 0.34 0.75 -10.39
C ARG A 86 1.82 0.98 -10.19
N ILE A 87 2.62 -0.08 -10.20
CA ILE A 87 4.08 0.02 -10.14
C ILE A 87 4.59 0.94 -11.26
N GLY A 88 5.38 1.96 -10.89
CA GLY A 88 6.00 2.93 -11.79
C GLY A 88 5.05 4.02 -12.31
N HIS A 89 3.78 4.03 -11.93
CA HIS A 89 2.82 5.01 -12.43
C HIS A 89 2.71 6.24 -11.53
N PHE A 90 3.69 7.16 -11.64
CA PHE A 90 3.74 8.36 -10.81
C PHE A 90 2.50 9.26 -10.94
N ALA A 91 1.85 9.30 -12.12
CA ALA A 91 0.64 10.13 -12.32
C ALA A 91 -0.55 9.60 -11.50
N GLU A 92 -0.73 8.27 -11.37
CA GLU A 92 -1.73 7.72 -10.44
C GLU A 92 -1.43 8.13 -8.99
N ALA A 93 -0.17 8.08 -8.58
CA ALA A 93 0.22 8.51 -7.24
C ALA A 93 -0.03 10.01 -7.01
N GLN A 94 0.16 10.87 -8.03
CA GLN A 94 -0.17 12.30 -7.95
C GLN A 94 -1.68 12.52 -7.78
N VAL A 95 -2.51 11.77 -8.50
CA VAL A 95 -3.97 11.82 -8.34
C VAL A 95 -4.36 11.38 -6.93
N LEU A 96 -3.81 10.28 -6.43
CA LEU A 96 -4.12 9.77 -5.09
C LEU A 96 -3.67 10.75 -4.00
N GLN A 97 -2.50 11.38 -4.15
CA GLN A 97 -2.07 12.43 -3.23
C GLN A 97 -3.00 13.64 -3.27
N ALA A 98 -3.47 14.06 -4.45
CA ALA A 98 -4.42 15.15 -4.60
C ALA A 98 -5.81 14.81 -4.01
N LEU A 99 -6.18 13.55 -3.93
CA LEU A 99 -7.36 13.04 -3.22
C LEU A 99 -7.17 12.99 -1.70
N GLU A 100 -5.98 13.31 -1.22
CA GLU A 100 -5.62 13.29 0.21
C GLU A 100 -5.82 11.90 0.86
N VAL A 101 -5.51 10.82 0.12
CA VAL A 101 -5.45 9.49 0.74
C VAL A 101 -4.34 9.46 1.80
N ASP A 102 -4.54 8.70 2.87
CA ASP A 102 -3.60 8.65 3.98
C ASP A 102 -2.32 7.86 3.65
N TYR A 103 -2.43 6.85 2.78
CA TYR A 103 -1.31 6.02 2.31
C TYR A 103 -1.54 5.59 0.87
N ILE A 104 -0.45 5.44 0.10
CA ILE A 104 -0.48 4.85 -1.24
C ILE A 104 0.23 3.49 -1.20
N ASP A 105 -0.44 2.44 -1.65
CA ASP A 105 0.18 1.14 -1.91
C ASP A 105 0.57 1.06 -3.39
N GLU A 106 1.88 1.15 -3.68
CA GLU A 106 2.41 0.86 -5.01
C GLU A 106 2.43 -0.66 -5.19
N SER A 107 1.41 -1.17 -5.89
CA SER A 107 0.99 -2.55 -5.72
C SER A 107 1.19 -3.41 -6.97
N GLU A 108 1.80 -4.58 -6.76
CA GLU A 108 1.92 -5.67 -7.75
C GLU A 108 0.59 -6.33 -8.11
N VAL A 109 -0.48 -6.09 -7.34
CA VAL A 109 -1.82 -6.61 -7.64
C VAL A 109 -2.41 -5.92 -8.87
N LEU A 110 -2.06 -4.65 -9.07
CA LEU A 110 -2.42 -3.90 -10.28
C LEU A 110 -1.46 -4.22 -11.42
N THR A 111 -1.88 -3.93 -12.65
CA THR A 111 -1.02 -4.10 -13.83
C THR A 111 0.14 -3.12 -13.78
N PRO A 112 1.42 -3.56 -13.78
CA PRO A 112 2.55 -2.65 -13.77
C PRO A 112 2.52 -1.67 -14.96
N ALA A 113 2.86 -0.42 -14.72
CA ALA A 113 3.07 0.59 -15.77
C ALA A 113 4.54 0.65 -16.21
N ASP A 114 5.45 0.27 -15.31
CA ASP A 114 6.89 0.14 -15.60
C ASP A 114 7.41 -1.11 -14.88
N GLU A 115 8.06 -2.01 -15.62
CA GLU A 115 8.61 -3.25 -15.06
C GLU A 115 9.97 -3.02 -14.36
N ALA A 116 10.71 -2.02 -14.80
CA ALA A 116 12.08 -1.75 -14.35
C ALA A 116 12.14 -0.74 -13.19
N ASN A 117 11.25 0.26 -13.20
CA ASN A 117 11.35 1.38 -12.27
C ASN A 117 10.07 1.51 -11.42
N HIS A 118 10.27 1.59 -10.11
CA HIS A 118 9.24 1.98 -9.17
C HIS A 118 9.16 3.51 -9.06
N ILE A 119 8.06 4.00 -8.48
CA ILE A 119 7.86 5.43 -8.21
C ILE A 119 8.95 5.93 -7.24
N ASP A 120 9.55 7.09 -7.51
CA ASP A 120 10.35 7.83 -6.53
C ASP A 120 9.43 8.44 -5.46
N LYS A 121 9.37 7.78 -4.31
CA LYS A 121 8.46 8.10 -3.21
C LYS A 121 8.91 9.29 -2.38
N PHE A 122 10.17 9.72 -2.54
CA PHE A 122 10.65 10.95 -1.92
C PHE A 122 10.04 12.20 -2.54
N ALA A 123 9.54 12.09 -3.77
CA ALA A 123 8.85 13.19 -4.46
C ALA A 123 7.44 13.49 -3.92
N PHE A 124 6.90 12.64 -3.03
CA PHE A 124 5.54 12.73 -2.50
C PHE A 124 5.52 13.05 -1.01
N GLU A 125 4.45 13.71 -0.55
CA GLU A 125 4.21 13.95 0.88
C GLU A 125 3.55 12.76 1.57
N VAL A 126 2.68 12.04 0.86
CA VAL A 126 1.96 10.87 1.36
C VAL A 126 2.92 9.68 1.57
N PRO A 127 2.78 8.89 2.66
CA PRO A 127 3.57 7.69 2.88
C PRO A 127 3.18 6.57 1.91
N PHE A 128 4.18 5.82 1.44
CA PHE A 128 4.00 4.67 0.55
C PHE A 128 4.20 3.34 1.28
N VAL A 129 3.39 2.38 0.88
CA VAL A 129 3.52 0.96 1.21
C VAL A 129 3.94 0.21 -0.04
N CYS A 130 4.85 -0.74 0.10
CA CYS A 130 5.26 -1.62 -1.00
C CYS A 130 5.34 -3.08 -0.56
N GLY A 131 5.08 -3.99 -1.47
CA GLY A 131 5.28 -5.42 -1.27
C GLY A 131 6.74 -5.83 -1.46
N ALA A 132 7.18 -6.85 -0.70
CA ALA A 132 8.46 -7.51 -0.88
C ALA A 132 8.36 -9.01 -0.62
N THR A 133 9.20 -9.79 -1.31
CA THR A 133 9.31 -11.25 -1.14
C THR A 133 10.52 -11.65 -0.31
N ASN A 134 11.52 -10.77 -0.24
CA ASN A 134 12.79 -10.98 0.47
C ASN A 134 13.39 -9.66 0.94
N LEU A 135 14.44 -9.71 1.74
CA LEU A 135 15.09 -8.53 2.30
C LEU A 135 15.68 -7.60 1.24
N GLY A 136 16.28 -8.14 0.19
CA GLY A 136 16.87 -7.32 -0.89
C GLY A 136 15.82 -6.48 -1.61
N GLU A 137 14.65 -7.04 -1.89
CA GLU A 137 13.53 -6.30 -2.46
C GLU A 137 13.00 -5.24 -1.48
N ALA A 138 12.83 -5.60 -0.20
CA ALA A 138 12.41 -4.65 0.83
C ALA A 138 13.36 -3.44 0.93
N LEU A 139 14.66 -3.69 0.94
CA LEU A 139 15.68 -2.63 0.99
C LEU A 139 15.64 -1.71 -0.24
N ARG A 140 15.40 -2.26 -1.43
CA ARG A 140 15.22 -1.43 -2.62
C ARG A 140 14.00 -0.51 -2.51
N ARG A 141 12.87 -1.02 -2.02
CA ARG A 141 11.65 -0.20 -1.79
C ARG A 141 11.88 0.88 -0.74
N ILE A 142 12.57 0.56 0.34
CA ILE A 142 12.96 1.54 1.36
C ILE A 142 13.92 2.59 0.77
N GLY A 143 14.88 2.18 -0.04
CA GLY A 143 15.79 3.08 -0.75
C GLY A 143 15.08 4.06 -1.69
N GLU A 144 13.91 3.70 -2.20
CA GLU A 144 13.04 4.56 -3.02
C GLU A 144 12.08 5.42 -2.17
N GLY A 145 12.11 5.30 -0.85
CA GLY A 145 11.31 6.09 0.08
C GLY A 145 10.02 5.42 0.58
N ALA A 146 9.88 4.10 0.43
CA ALA A 146 8.76 3.38 1.05
C ALA A 146 8.83 3.47 2.57
N ALA A 147 7.72 3.85 3.20
CA ALA A 147 7.59 4.00 4.66
C ALA A 147 7.14 2.71 5.35
N MET A 148 6.54 1.80 4.61
CA MET A 148 6.07 0.50 5.11
C MET A 148 6.32 -0.59 4.07
N ILE A 149 6.71 -1.78 4.55
CA ILE A 149 6.86 -2.98 3.74
C ILE A 149 5.84 -4.02 4.20
N ARG A 150 5.16 -4.63 3.24
CA ARG A 150 4.34 -5.82 3.46
C ARG A 150 4.92 -7.02 2.72
N SER A 151 4.60 -8.22 3.16
CA SER A 151 4.86 -9.42 2.37
C SER A 151 3.94 -9.42 1.14
N LYS A 152 4.44 -9.78 -0.04
CA LYS A 152 3.60 -9.89 -1.24
C LYS A 152 2.56 -11.01 -1.10
N GLY A 153 2.97 -12.15 -0.58
CA GLY A 153 2.12 -13.32 -0.52
C GLY A 153 1.70 -13.77 -1.91
N GLU A 154 0.57 -14.42 -1.99
CA GLU A 154 -0.15 -14.76 -3.22
C GLU A 154 -1.57 -14.21 -3.12
N ALA A 155 -1.68 -12.88 -3.29
CA ALA A 155 -2.92 -12.15 -3.10
C ALA A 155 -4.05 -12.69 -3.98
N GLY A 156 -5.26 -12.77 -3.41
CA GLY A 156 -6.46 -13.23 -4.11
C GLY A 156 -6.64 -14.75 -4.17
N THR A 157 -5.74 -15.55 -3.57
CA THR A 157 -5.88 -17.02 -3.55
C THR A 157 -6.42 -17.56 -2.22
N GLY A 158 -6.38 -16.77 -1.15
CA GLY A 158 -6.67 -17.24 0.22
C GLY A 158 -5.57 -18.15 0.80
N ASN A 159 -4.53 -18.49 0.04
CA ASN A 159 -3.40 -19.28 0.50
C ASN A 159 -2.34 -18.40 1.16
N VAL A 160 -2.18 -18.52 2.47
CA VAL A 160 -1.24 -17.72 3.26
C VAL A 160 0.20 -18.25 3.28
N VAL A 161 0.47 -19.42 2.68
CA VAL A 161 1.81 -20.06 2.71
C VAL A 161 2.88 -19.13 2.13
N GLU A 162 2.61 -18.49 1.00
CA GLU A 162 3.55 -17.58 0.36
C GLU A 162 3.80 -16.33 1.21
N ALA A 163 2.79 -15.79 1.87
CA ALA A 163 2.95 -14.66 2.78
C ALA A 163 3.86 -15.02 3.96
N VAL A 164 3.68 -16.20 4.55
CA VAL A 164 4.54 -16.72 5.62
C VAL A 164 5.96 -16.93 5.12
N ARG A 165 6.14 -17.48 3.93
CA ARG A 165 7.46 -17.70 3.32
C ARG A 165 8.20 -16.38 3.15
N HIS A 166 7.57 -15.37 2.55
CA HIS A 166 8.17 -14.06 2.33
C HIS A 166 8.53 -13.37 3.66
N LEU A 167 7.64 -13.42 4.65
CA LEU A 167 7.92 -12.87 5.98
C LEU A 167 9.14 -13.55 6.63
N ARG A 168 9.24 -14.86 6.53
CA ARG A 168 10.40 -15.63 7.06
C ARG A 168 11.70 -15.29 6.31
N GLU A 169 11.65 -15.14 4.98
CA GLU A 169 12.81 -14.71 4.18
C GLU A 169 13.32 -13.32 4.62
N ILE A 170 12.41 -12.36 4.79
CA ILE A 170 12.77 -11.01 5.24
C ILE A 170 13.37 -11.06 6.66
N THR A 171 12.68 -11.69 7.62
CA THR A 171 13.10 -11.70 9.02
C THR A 171 14.38 -12.51 9.24
N SER A 172 14.57 -13.62 8.54
CA SER A 172 15.82 -14.38 8.61
C SER A 172 16.98 -13.64 7.94
N GLY A 173 16.70 -12.92 6.87
CA GLY A 173 17.68 -12.01 6.24
C GLY A 173 18.19 -10.95 7.21
N ILE A 174 17.29 -10.28 7.92
CA ILE A 174 17.64 -9.30 8.96
C ILE A 174 18.52 -9.93 10.04
N ARG A 175 18.12 -11.10 10.56
CA ARG A 175 18.90 -11.79 11.59
C ARG A 175 20.32 -12.14 11.15
N ARG A 176 20.51 -12.55 9.88
CA ARG A 176 21.85 -12.85 9.33
C ARG A 176 22.77 -11.64 9.26
N LEU A 177 22.22 -10.42 9.15
CA LEU A 177 23.01 -9.19 9.14
C LEU A 177 23.41 -8.73 10.54
N THR A 178 22.80 -9.24 11.60
CA THR A 178 23.05 -8.85 13.00
C THR A 178 23.88 -9.88 13.77
N GLN A 179 24.29 -10.97 13.12
CA GLN A 179 25.21 -11.98 13.65
C GLN A 179 26.64 -11.76 13.15
#